data_ad82738fa6992b37e6fb3a5fd58fa8dc
#
_entry.id   ad82738fa6992b37e6fb3a5fd58fa8dc
#
_cell.length_a   1.000
_cell.length_b   1.000
_cell.length_c   1.000
_cell.angle_alpha   90.00
_cell.angle_beta   90.00
_cell.angle_gamma   90.00
#
_symmetry.space_group_name_H-M   'P 1'
#
loop_
_entity.id
_entity.type
_entity.pdbx_description
1 polymer ?
#
loop_
_entity_poly.entity_id
_entity_poly.type
_entity_poly.pdbx_seq_one_letter_code
_entity_poly.pdbx_strand_id
1 'polypeptide(L)'
;MSAQRRCAASSRRQAQLLLAATLLGAALPVRASDVDSEHLFGFTEGADIGKKGEREAESETIVRAGKSAGSYAAIIQNDQVRVVPTENFRIGANLALGYFDISGVPGLADQRLATMQGVSFEARWMLMDRRQGPFGLTLIAEPRLGRVDATTGETAANYGGTLTFVADRELIDNCLFDAVNLLYDSAATRQPLPSDWLYESRLGLSAAAAVRVSSKLFLGGEVRYLRAYDGLALNTFSGEALFAGPTLYLQIAKGVVLSAAWNVQVTGSTASGGSLDLTHFERQQAKVRFNANF
;
A
#
# COMPACT_ATOMS: atom_id res chain seq x y z
N MET A 1 -26.59 21.32 12.75
CA MET A 1 -26.56 19.84 12.72
C MET A 1 -25.10 19.46 12.51
N SER A 2 -24.51 18.69 13.42
CA SER A 2 -23.08 18.35 13.36
C SER A 2 -22.76 17.47 12.13
N ALA A 3 -21.54 17.52 11.62
CA ALA A 3 -21.06 16.71 10.50
C ALA A 3 -21.36 15.19 10.69
N GLN A 4 -21.34 14.72 11.93
CA GLN A 4 -21.70 13.35 12.31
C GLN A 4 -23.13 12.93 11.95
N ARG A 5 -24.11 13.83 12.06
CA ARG A 5 -25.49 13.52 11.68
C ARG A 5 -25.70 13.44 10.17
N ARG A 6 -24.90 14.15 9.39
CA ARG A 6 -24.95 14.10 7.91
C ARG A 6 -24.37 12.78 7.39
N CYS A 7 -23.28 12.29 7.98
CA CYS A 7 -22.68 11.02 7.60
C CYS A 7 -23.62 9.82 7.88
N ALA A 8 -24.24 9.78 9.06
CA ALA A 8 -25.16 8.71 9.45
C ALA A 8 -26.46 8.69 8.63
N ALA A 9 -26.97 9.84 8.18
CA ALA A 9 -28.21 9.92 7.40
C ALA A 9 -27.99 9.53 5.92
N SER A 10 -26.82 9.82 5.36
CA SER A 10 -26.45 9.47 3.98
C SER A 10 -26.18 7.98 3.80
N SER A 11 -25.53 7.33 4.78
CA SER A 11 -25.06 5.94 4.66
C SER A 11 -26.20 4.91 4.50
N ARG A 12 -27.38 5.14 5.05
CA ARG A 12 -28.52 4.19 4.99
C ARG A 12 -29.22 4.11 3.63
N ARG A 13 -29.14 5.15 2.80
CA ARG A 13 -29.82 5.19 1.49
C ARG A 13 -28.89 4.92 0.30
N GLN A 14 -27.60 5.04 0.47
CA GLN A 14 -26.62 4.98 -0.63
C GLN A 14 -25.81 3.67 -0.70
N ALA A 15 -25.79 2.86 0.35
CA ALA A 15 -25.07 1.59 0.39
C ALA A 15 -25.54 0.55 -0.66
N GLN A 16 -26.74 0.69 -1.19
CA GLN A 16 -27.31 -0.21 -2.21
C GLN A 16 -27.08 0.22 -3.67
N LEU A 17 -26.55 1.41 -3.92
CA LEU A 17 -26.35 1.98 -5.28
C LEU A 17 -24.89 2.24 -5.66
N LEU A 18 -23.93 2.05 -4.73
CA LEU A 18 -22.55 2.54 -4.89
C LEU A 18 -21.58 1.56 -5.54
N LEU A 19 -21.97 0.34 -5.90
CA LEU A 19 -21.05 -0.60 -6.56
C LEU A 19 -20.98 -0.46 -8.08
N ALA A 20 -21.79 0.38 -8.71
CA ALA A 20 -21.90 0.49 -10.17
C ALA A 20 -21.68 1.89 -10.78
N ALA A 21 -21.41 2.94 -9.98
CA ALA A 21 -21.45 4.33 -10.45
C ALA A 21 -20.14 5.13 -10.31
N THR A 22 -19.01 4.49 -10.07
CA THR A 22 -17.73 5.16 -9.73
C THR A 22 -16.96 5.74 -10.91
N LEU A 23 -17.45 5.74 -12.12
CA LEU A 23 -16.66 6.17 -13.29
C LEU A 23 -17.14 7.44 -14.01
N LEU A 24 -18.30 8.00 -13.75
CA LEU A 24 -18.78 9.23 -14.44
C LEU A 24 -19.76 10.05 -13.57
N GLY A 25 -19.30 10.65 -12.50
CA GLY A 25 -20.09 11.64 -11.75
C GLY A 25 -19.54 13.04 -12.01
N ALA A 26 -20.36 13.93 -12.58
CA ALA A 26 -20.05 15.36 -12.69
C ALA A 26 -19.63 15.91 -11.32
N ALA A 27 -18.39 16.35 -11.19
CA ALA A 27 -17.83 16.89 -9.97
C ALA A 27 -18.52 18.21 -9.62
N LEU A 28 -19.43 18.21 -8.69
CA LEU A 28 -19.77 19.42 -7.95
C LEU A 28 -18.50 19.82 -7.15
N PRO A 29 -18.12 21.09 -7.06
CA PRO A 29 -16.98 21.51 -6.27
C PRO A 29 -17.26 21.22 -4.78
N VAL A 30 -16.76 20.12 -4.31
CA VAL A 30 -16.73 19.78 -2.89
C VAL A 30 -15.56 20.56 -2.30
N ARG A 31 -15.82 21.33 -1.26
CA ARG A 31 -14.76 22.05 -0.54
C ARG A 31 -14.02 20.98 0.30
N ALA A 32 -12.82 20.59 -0.13
CA ALA A 32 -12.04 19.57 0.54
C ALA A 32 -11.75 19.92 2.01
N SER A 33 -11.81 18.90 2.86
CA SER A 33 -11.50 19.00 4.28
C SER A 33 -10.01 19.03 4.56
N ASP A 34 -9.62 19.42 5.79
CA ASP A 34 -8.24 19.33 6.28
C ASP A 34 -7.83 17.89 6.71
N VAL A 35 -8.56 16.86 6.28
CA VAL A 35 -8.21 15.47 6.57
C VAL A 35 -7.02 15.07 5.71
N ASP A 36 -5.94 14.66 6.35
CA ASP A 36 -4.82 14.03 5.69
C ASP A 36 -5.26 12.67 5.15
N SER A 37 -5.22 12.50 3.83
CA SER A 37 -5.63 11.26 3.18
C SER A 37 -4.49 10.25 3.05
N GLU A 38 -3.24 10.66 3.22
CA GLU A 38 -2.10 9.79 2.99
C GLU A 38 -2.20 8.46 3.74
N HIS A 39 -2.53 8.53 5.02
CA HIS A 39 -2.58 7.37 5.89
C HIS A 39 -3.99 6.82 6.11
N LEU A 40 -4.99 7.38 5.40
CA LEU A 40 -6.41 7.09 5.62
C LEU A 40 -6.81 5.67 5.23
N PHE A 41 -6.07 5.08 4.30
CA PHE A 41 -6.34 3.76 3.75
C PHE A 41 -5.32 2.73 4.25
N GLY A 42 -5.36 1.51 3.72
CA GLY A 42 -4.46 0.43 4.11
C GLY A 42 -3.18 0.36 3.27
N PHE A 43 -3.18 -0.56 2.31
CA PHE A 43 -2.11 -0.67 1.30
C PHE A 43 -2.27 0.32 0.15
N THR A 44 -3.48 0.83 -0.05
CA THR A 44 -3.76 1.93 -0.97
C THR A 44 -3.32 3.23 -0.31
N GLU A 45 -2.61 4.08 -1.04
CA GLU A 45 -2.10 5.36 -0.55
C GLU A 45 -3.05 6.51 -0.93
N GLY A 46 -3.09 7.56 -0.11
CA GLY A 46 -3.73 8.83 -0.46
C GLY A 46 -2.74 9.81 -1.09
N ALA A 47 -3.26 10.86 -1.73
CA ALA A 47 -2.46 11.79 -2.52
C ALA A 47 -1.81 12.92 -1.70
N ASP A 48 -2.14 13.10 -0.42
CA ASP A 48 -1.52 14.10 0.43
C ASP A 48 -0.02 13.81 0.68
N ILE A 49 0.76 14.86 0.90
CA ILE A 49 2.21 14.79 1.16
C ILE A 49 2.62 15.55 2.42
N GLY A 50 1.67 16.06 3.21
CA GLY A 50 1.93 16.95 4.33
C GLY A 50 2.13 18.42 3.93
N LYS A 51 2.49 19.26 4.89
CA LYS A 51 2.68 20.71 4.71
C LYS A 51 4.17 21.04 4.60
N LYS A 52 4.52 22.08 3.84
CA LYS A 52 5.90 22.56 3.76
C LYS A 52 6.52 22.78 5.14
N GLY A 53 7.71 22.21 5.34
CA GLY A 53 8.46 22.26 6.60
C GLY A 53 8.08 21.13 7.56
N GLU A 54 7.03 20.37 7.30
CA GLU A 54 6.61 19.23 8.12
C GLU A 54 7.65 18.12 8.06
N ARG A 55 7.85 17.50 9.19
CA ARG A 55 8.69 16.31 9.36
C ARG A 55 7.85 15.18 9.92
N GLU A 56 8.15 13.99 9.50
CA GLU A 56 7.37 12.82 9.82
C GLU A 56 8.30 11.66 10.17
N ALA A 57 7.93 10.90 11.20
CA ALA A 57 8.49 9.59 11.48
C ALA A 57 7.38 8.55 11.35
N GLU A 58 7.63 7.51 10.58
CA GLU A 58 6.70 6.41 10.39
C GLU A 58 7.35 5.08 10.74
N SER A 59 6.58 4.21 11.37
CA SER A 59 6.92 2.83 11.66
C SER A 59 5.81 1.95 11.13
N GLU A 60 6.12 1.16 10.10
CA GLU A 60 5.17 0.30 9.40
C GLU A 60 5.57 -1.17 9.53
N THR A 61 4.64 -2.01 9.99
CA THR A 61 4.81 -3.45 10.02
C THR A 61 3.89 -4.09 8.98
N ILE A 62 4.46 -4.87 8.06
CA ILE A 62 3.74 -5.68 7.09
C ILE A 62 3.93 -7.15 7.43
N VAL A 63 2.84 -7.89 7.56
CA VAL A 63 2.83 -9.34 7.73
C VAL A 63 2.30 -9.97 6.44
N ARG A 64 3.07 -10.91 5.89
CA ARG A 64 2.67 -11.73 4.75
C ARG A 64 2.63 -13.19 5.19
N ALA A 65 1.51 -13.87 5.00
CA ALA A 65 1.34 -15.22 5.52
C ALA A 65 0.59 -16.17 4.57
N GLY A 66 0.99 -17.43 4.58
CA GLY A 66 0.36 -18.53 3.88
C GLY A 66 0.79 -18.68 2.42
N LYS A 67 1.33 -19.83 2.10
CA LYS A 67 1.64 -20.34 0.75
C LYS A 67 0.76 -21.55 0.44
N SER A 68 0.98 -22.22 -0.67
CA SER A 68 0.19 -23.38 -1.13
C SER A 68 0.25 -24.59 -0.19
N ALA A 69 1.36 -24.77 0.50
CA ALA A 69 1.58 -25.82 1.51
C ALA A 69 2.62 -25.34 2.52
N GLY A 70 2.79 -26.08 3.61
CA GLY A 70 3.72 -25.74 4.69
C GLY A 70 3.27 -24.54 5.51
N SER A 71 4.21 -23.95 6.23
CA SER A 71 4.04 -22.72 7.00
C SER A 71 4.92 -21.61 6.41
N TYR A 72 4.34 -20.46 6.15
CA TYR A 72 5.05 -19.27 5.66
C TYR A 72 4.56 -18.04 6.41
N ALA A 73 5.50 -17.33 7.02
CA ALA A 73 5.29 -15.99 7.56
C ALA A 73 6.51 -15.12 7.29
N ALA A 74 6.27 -13.92 6.73
CA ALA A 74 7.27 -12.88 6.62
C ALA A 74 6.73 -11.63 7.30
N ILE A 75 7.49 -11.08 8.26
CA ILE A 75 7.18 -9.85 8.97
C ILE A 75 8.22 -8.82 8.55
N ILE A 76 7.78 -7.76 7.94
CA ILE A 76 8.65 -6.69 7.45
C ILE A 76 8.35 -5.45 8.26
N GLN A 77 9.38 -4.90 8.89
CA GLN A 77 9.36 -3.64 9.60
C GLN A 77 10.06 -2.58 8.77
N ASN A 78 9.33 -1.53 8.44
CA ASN A 78 9.83 -0.34 7.75
C ASN A 78 9.82 0.83 8.73
N ASP A 79 10.97 1.43 8.98
CA ASP A 79 11.11 2.65 9.78
C ASP A 79 11.58 3.77 8.87
N GLN A 80 10.78 4.81 8.72
CA GLN A 80 10.95 5.87 7.75
C GLN A 80 10.96 7.24 8.41
N VAL A 81 11.79 8.12 7.87
CA VAL A 81 11.78 9.55 8.18
C VAL A 81 11.56 10.33 6.90
N ARG A 82 10.72 11.36 6.97
CA ARG A 82 10.29 12.15 5.81
C ARG A 82 10.36 13.65 6.11
N VAL A 83 10.53 14.45 5.08
CA VAL A 83 10.49 15.92 5.15
C VAL A 83 9.82 16.49 3.91
N VAL A 84 9.07 17.57 4.08
CA VAL A 84 8.37 18.30 3.01
C VAL A 84 9.11 19.62 2.72
N PRO A 85 10.11 19.65 1.81
CA PRO A 85 10.90 20.86 1.54
C PRO A 85 10.11 21.93 0.79
N THR A 86 9.12 21.55 -0.01
CA THR A 86 8.27 22.49 -0.78
C THR A 86 6.80 22.13 -0.68
N GLU A 87 5.90 22.97 -1.13
CA GLU A 87 4.44 22.76 -1.07
C GLU A 87 3.95 21.50 -1.82
N ASN A 88 4.74 21.02 -2.79
CA ASN A 88 4.34 19.94 -3.69
C ASN A 88 5.33 18.78 -3.76
N PHE A 89 6.34 18.76 -2.88
CA PHE A 89 7.37 17.73 -2.92
C PHE A 89 7.77 17.28 -1.53
N ARG A 90 7.87 15.96 -1.34
CA ARG A 90 8.34 15.31 -0.12
C ARG A 90 9.42 14.28 -0.45
N ILE A 91 10.39 14.16 0.42
CA ILE A 91 11.42 13.13 0.37
C ILE A 91 11.49 12.37 1.68
N GLY A 92 11.91 11.12 1.60
CA GLY A 92 12.08 10.25 2.76
C GLY A 92 13.18 9.24 2.57
N ALA A 93 13.60 8.66 3.68
CA ALA A 93 14.54 7.54 3.73
C ALA A 93 13.96 6.47 4.67
N ASN A 94 14.05 5.22 4.26
CA ASN A 94 13.51 4.06 4.96
C ASN A 94 14.58 3.01 5.22
N LEU A 95 14.51 2.40 6.41
CA LEU A 95 15.25 1.19 6.78
C LEU A 95 14.26 0.03 6.88
N ALA A 96 14.54 -1.06 6.17
CA ALA A 96 13.72 -2.27 6.19
C ALA A 96 14.41 -3.41 6.95
N LEU A 97 13.72 -3.96 7.95
CA LEU A 97 14.08 -5.17 8.68
C LEU A 97 13.10 -6.27 8.34
N GLY A 98 13.53 -7.52 8.32
CA GLY A 98 12.68 -8.66 8.00
C GLY A 98 12.86 -9.80 8.98
N TYR A 99 11.76 -10.47 9.31
CA TYR A 99 11.75 -11.76 9.99
C TYR A 99 10.97 -12.75 9.13
N PHE A 100 11.60 -13.91 8.88
CA PHE A 100 11.05 -14.98 8.04
C PHE A 100 10.96 -16.25 8.85
N ASP A 101 9.80 -16.93 8.78
CA ASP A 101 9.56 -18.26 9.37
C ASP A 101 8.92 -19.13 8.28
N ILE A 102 9.73 -20.02 7.70
CA ILE A 102 9.37 -20.83 6.53
C ILE A 102 9.64 -22.29 6.87
N SER A 103 8.64 -23.16 6.68
CA SER A 103 8.77 -24.59 6.91
C SER A 103 7.84 -25.38 5.99
N GLY A 104 8.41 -26.36 5.27
CA GLY A 104 7.69 -27.27 4.38
C GLY A 104 7.00 -26.60 3.19
N VAL A 105 7.44 -25.41 2.78
CA VAL A 105 6.91 -24.71 1.61
C VAL A 105 7.61 -25.21 0.34
N PRO A 106 6.89 -25.75 -0.65
CA PRO A 106 7.52 -26.24 -1.88
C PRO A 106 8.36 -25.17 -2.59
N GLY A 107 9.61 -25.48 -2.90
CA GLY A 107 10.54 -24.58 -3.59
C GLY A 107 11.23 -23.55 -2.70
N LEU A 108 10.97 -23.53 -1.40
CA LEU A 108 11.66 -22.70 -0.43
C LEU A 108 12.39 -23.55 0.61
N ALA A 109 13.56 -23.10 1.07
CA ALA A 109 14.27 -23.74 2.16
C ALA A 109 13.57 -23.48 3.50
N ASP A 110 13.56 -24.46 4.38
CA ASP A 110 13.10 -24.29 5.76
C ASP A 110 14.07 -23.37 6.50
N GLN A 111 13.54 -22.31 7.09
CA GLN A 111 14.39 -21.36 7.82
C GLN A 111 13.61 -20.49 8.80
N ARG A 112 14.33 -20.02 9.81
CA ARG A 112 13.87 -18.98 10.72
C ARG A 112 14.97 -17.92 10.85
N LEU A 113 14.72 -16.73 10.29
CA LEU A 113 15.75 -15.72 10.08
C LEU A 113 15.23 -14.32 10.36
N ALA A 114 16.00 -13.54 11.14
CA ALA A 114 15.83 -12.10 11.24
C ALA A 114 17.00 -11.40 10.54
N THR A 115 16.73 -10.43 9.69
CA THR A 115 17.75 -9.80 8.86
C THR A 115 17.40 -8.35 8.53
N MET A 116 18.41 -7.54 8.25
CA MET A 116 18.23 -6.25 7.59
C MET A 116 17.96 -6.50 6.11
N GLN A 117 16.80 -6.07 5.61
CA GLN A 117 16.47 -6.25 4.19
C GLN A 117 17.20 -5.24 3.30
N GLY A 118 17.32 -3.99 3.74
CA GLY A 118 17.94 -2.94 2.96
C GLY A 118 17.45 -1.56 3.34
N VAL A 119 17.67 -0.62 2.42
CA VAL A 119 17.21 0.76 2.53
C VAL A 119 16.46 1.16 1.27
N SER A 120 15.52 2.11 1.40
CA SER A 120 14.88 2.77 0.26
C SER A 120 14.82 4.29 0.47
N PHE A 121 14.62 4.99 -0.62
CA PHE A 121 14.41 6.43 -0.61
C PHE A 121 13.05 6.70 -1.25
N GLU A 122 12.30 7.61 -0.68
CA GLU A 122 11.01 8.04 -1.21
C GLU A 122 11.13 9.45 -1.79
N ALA A 123 10.52 9.66 -2.96
CA ALA A 123 10.22 10.96 -3.51
C ALA A 123 8.74 10.99 -3.88
N ARG A 124 7.98 11.91 -3.27
CA ARG A 124 6.56 12.15 -3.61
C ARG A 124 6.42 13.52 -4.24
N TRP A 125 5.77 13.56 -5.38
CA TRP A 125 5.46 14.78 -6.09
C TRP A 125 3.96 14.94 -6.26
N MET A 126 3.37 15.87 -5.50
CA MET A 126 1.97 16.24 -5.63
C MET A 126 1.78 17.07 -6.91
N LEU A 127 1.12 16.49 -7.89
CA LEU A 127 0.83 17.09 -9.19
C LEU A 127 -0.44 17.95 -9.15
N MET A 128 -1.39 17.57 -8.29
CA MET A 128 -2.64 18.27 -8.07
C MET A 128 -3.10 18.10 -6.63
N ASP A 129 -3.42 19.21 -5.96
CA ASP A 129 -3.98 19.21 -4.62
C ASP A 129 -5.51 19.08 -4.71
N ARG A 130 -6.11 18.07 -4.04
CA ARG A 130 -7.57 17.89 -4.02
C ARG A 130 -8.33 19.06 -3.40
N ARG A 131 -7.65 19.90 -2.59
CA ARG A 131 -8.23 21.12 -2.01
C ARG A 131 -8.39 22.27 -3.03
N GLN A 132 -7.67 22.17 -4.15
CA GLN A 132 -7.65 23.17 -5.23
C GLN A 132 -8.21 22.62 -6.54
N GLY A 133 -8.35 21.29 -6.65
CA GLY A 133 -8.81 20.58 -7.84
C GLY A 133 -9.94 19.59 -7.56
N PRO A 134 -10.42 18.91 -8.57
CA PRO A 134 -11.52 17.92 -8.45
C PRO A 134 -11.07 16.63 -7.76
N PHE A 135 -9.77 16.38 -7.67
CA PHE A 135 -9.12 15.24 -7.00
C PHE A 135 -7.67 15.59 -6.67
N GLY A 136 -7.07 14.84 -5.76
CA GLY A 136 -5.62 14.84 -5.53
C GLY A 136 -4.92 13.94 -6.53
N LEU A 137 -3.72 14.31 -6.95
CA LEU A 137 -2.87 13.49 -7.81
C LEU A 137 -1.43 13.58 -7.36
N THR A 138 -0.80 12.45 -7.07
CA THR A 138 0.59 12.36 -6.60
C THR A 138 1.32 11.24 -7.33
N LEU A 139 2.56 11.51 -7.70
CA LEU A 139 3.53 10.52 -8.18
C LEU A 139 4.49 10.19 -7.04
N ILE A 140 4.70 8.90 -6.79
CA ILE A 140 5.64 8.38 -5.81
C ILE A 140 6.70 7.56 -6.53
N ALA A 141 7.96 7.77 -6.21
CA ALA A 141 9.08 6.96 -6.66
C ALA A 141 9.89 6.48 -5.45
N GLU A 142 10.12 5.17 -5.37
CA GLU A 142 10.84 4.53 -4.27
C GLU A 142 11.93 3.59 -4.78
N PRO A 143 13.13 4.06 -5.12
CA PRO A 143 14.28 3.19 -5.36
C PRO A 143 14.70 2.46 -4.09
N ARG A 144 15.04 1.16 -4.23
CA ARG A 144 15.45 0.26 -3.14
C ARG A 144 16.82 -0.36 -3.39
N LEU A 145 17.60 -0.48 -2.32
CA LEU A 145 18.87 -1.17 -2.25
C LEU A 145 18.77 -2.26 -1.20
N GLY A 146 18.53 -3.49 -1.63
CA GLY A 146 18.35 -4.65 -0.78
C GLY A 146 19.59 -5.53 -0.70
N ARG A 147 19.66 -6.32 0.37
CA ARG A 147 20.74 -7.29 0.61
C ARG A 147 20.21 -8.70 0.87
N VAL A 148 18.93 -8.90 0.67
CA VAL A 148 18.26 -10.20 0.81
C VAL A 148 17.21 -10.38 -0.27
N ASP A 149 16.85 -11.62 -0.54
CA ASP A 149 15.66 -11.99 -1.28
C ASP A 149 14.41 -11.59 -0.49
N ALA A 150 13.46 -10.93 -1.12
CA ALA A 150 12.29 -10.36 -0.46
C ALA A 150 11.26 -11.42 -0.01
N THR A 151 11.35 -12.64 -0.52
CA THR A 151 10.44 -13.75 -0.18
C THR A 151 11.03 -14.64 0.90
N THR A 152 12.34 -14.92 0.82
CA THR A 152 13.00 -15.86 1.72
C THR A 152 13.80 -15.16 2.82
N GLY A 153 14.29 -13.96 2.60
CA GLY A 153 15.22 -13.29 3.51
C GLY A 153 16.66 -13.79 3.39
N GLU A 154 16.94 -14.74 2.51
CA GLU A 154 18.30 -15.21 2.23
C GLU A 154 19.16 -14.12 1.66
N THR A 155 20.46 -14.17 1.95
CA THR A 155 21.40 -13.15 1.44
C THR A 155 21.38 -13.11 -0.08
N ALA A 156 21.12 -11.92 -0.64
CA ALA A 156 21.08 -11.67 -2.06
C ALA A 156 21.39 -10.19 -2.33
N ALA A 157 21.98 -9.84 -3.46
CA ALA A 157 21.94 -8.47 -3.93
C ALA A 157 20.55 -8.23 -4.55
N ASN A 158 19.84 -7.22 -4.08
CA ASN A 158 18.51 -6.89 -4.57
C ASN A 158 18.43 -5.39 -4.87
N TYR A 159 18.20 -5.05 -6.13
CA TYR A 159 18.05 -3.68 -6.60
C TYR A 159 16.68 -3.54 -7.23
N GLY A 160 15.91 -2.56 -6.82
CA GLY A 160 14.57 -2.40 -7.34
C GLY A 160 14.01 -1.01 -7.10
N GLY A 161 12.75 -0.87 -7.40
CA GLY A 161 12.02 0.37 -7.13
C GLY A 161 10.56 0.26 -7.53
N THR A 162 9.79 1.13 -6.91
CA THR A 162 8.36 1.25 -7.13
C THR A 162 8.06 2.63 -7.70
N LEU A 163 7.18 2.68 -8.71
CA LEU A 163 6.52 3.90 -9.16
C LEU A 163 5.03 3.75 -8.88
N THR A 164 4.44 4.73 -8.21
CA THR A 164 3.00 4.72 -7.92
C THR A 164 2.36 6.03 -8.32
N PHE A 165 1.33 5.96 -9.16
CA PHE A 165 0.39 7.06 -9.38
C PHE A 165 -0.76 6.92 -8.41
N VAL A 166 -1.01 7.95 -7.65
CA VAL A 166 -2.05 8.00 -6.62
C VAL A 166 -3.05 9.07 -7.00
N ALA A 167 -4.32 8.71 -7.05
CA ALA A 167 -5.41 9.67 -7.15
C ALA A 167 -6.37 9.47 -5.97
N ASP A 168 -6.78 10.55 -5.34
CA ASP A 168 -7.78 10.52 -4.27
C ASP A 168 -8.78 11.66 -4.38
N ARG A 169 -9.89 11.49 -3.71
CA ARG A 169 -10.86 12.58 -3.56
C ARG A 169 -11.75 12.38 -2.34
N GLU A 170 -12.43 13.46 -2.00
CA GLU A 170 -13.45 13.48 -0.99
C GLU A 170 -14.83 13.43 -1.68
N LEU A 171 -15.51 12.28 -1.57
CA LEU A 171 -16.81 12.06 -2.21
C LEU A 171 -17.95 12.75 -1.46
N ILE A 172 -17.86 12.77 -0.13
CA ILE A 172 -18.80 13.43 0.76
C ILE A 172 -18.01 14.22 1.78
N ASP A 173 -18.26 15.52 1.81
CA ASP A 173 -17.54 16.51 2.62
C ASP A 173 -17.31 16.04 4.05
N ASN A 174 -16.04 15.93 4.47
CA ASN A 174 -15.58 15.45 5.77
C ASN A 174 -16.09 14.06 6.19
N CYS A 175 -16.59 13.25 5.25
CA CYS A 175 -17.25 11.99 5.59
C CYS A 175 -16.75 10.79 4.82
N LEU A 176 -16.68 10.85 3.49
CA LEU A 176 -16.35 9.72 2.63
C LEU A 176 -15.23 10.08 1.68
N PHE A 177 -14.16 9.31 1.73
CA PHE A 177 -12.97 9.44 0.92
C PHE A 177 -12.77 8.19 0.08
N ASP A 178 -12.26 8.34 -1.13
CA ASP A 178 -11.79 7.25 -1.98
C ASP A 178 -10.38 7.53 -2.51
N ALA A 179 -9.67 6.47 -2.84
CA ALA A 179 -8.38 6.53 -3.52
C ALA A 179 -8.24 5.39 -4.52
N VAL A 180 -7.46 5.65 -5.57
CA VAL A 180 -7.05 4.67 -6.57
C VAL A 180 -5.56 4.82 -6.81
N ASN A 181 -4.83 3.69 -6.81
CA ASN A 181 -3.40 3.69 -7.13
C ASN A 181 -3.11 2.77 -8.32
N LEU A 182 -2.23 3.22 -9.20
CA LEU A 182 -1.58 2.41 -10.22
C LEU A 182 -0.11 2.26 -9.85
N LEU A 183 0.33 1.03 -9.62
CA LEU A 183 1.66 0.70 -9.13
C LEU A 183 2.43 -0.09 -10.19
N TYR A 184 3.67 0.28 -10.43
CA TYR A 184 4.67 -0.52 -11.11
C TYR A 184 5.85 -0.73 -10.17
N ASP A 185 6.19 -2.00 -9.92
CA ASP A 185 7.34 -2.40 -9.10
C ASP A 185 8.27 -3.26 -9.96
N SER A 186 9.57 -3.11 -9.79
CA SER A 186 10.57 -3.96 -10.46
C SER A 186 11.73 -4.26 -9.54
N ALA A 187 12.31 -5.45 -9.69
CA ALA A 187 13.47 -5.89 -8.93
C ALA A 187 14.41 -6.75 -9.79
N ALA A 188 15.70 -6.59 -9.53
CA ALA A 188 16.77 -7.46 -9.98
C ALA A 188 17.42 -8.08 -8.75
N THR A 189 17.33 -9.39 -8.59
CA THR A 189 17.84 -10.14 -7.45
C THR A 189 18.94 -11.09 -7.90
N ARG A 190 20.07 -11.11 -7.19
CA ARG A 190 21.18 -12.01 -7.45
C ARG A 190 21.58 -12.72 -6.17
N GLN A 191 21.37 -14.02 -6.15
CA GLN A 191 21.83 -14.87 -5.06
C GLN A 191 23.34 -15.16 -5.19
N PRO A 192 24.03 -15.50 -4.08
CA PRO A 192 25.45 -15.84 -4.12
C PRO A 192 25.74 -17.07 -5.00
N LEU A 193 24.86 -18.08 -4.99
CA LEU A 193 24.94 -19.32 -5.77
C LEU A 193 23.52 -19.88 -6.05
N PRO A 194 23.15 -20.13 -7.31
CA PRO A 194 23.83 -19.70 -8.53
C PRO A 194 23.87 -18.17 -8.66
N SER A 195 24.89 -17.63 -9.31
CA SER A 195 25.13 -16.18 -9.37
C SER A 195 24.37 -15.46 -10.50
N ASP A 196 23.30 -16.07 -11.01
CA ASP A 196 22.48 -15.49 -12.06
C ASP A 196 21.56 -14.40 -11.52
N TRP A 197 21.27 -13.42 -12.34
CA TRP A 197 20.30 -12.38 -12.04
C TRP A 197 18.89 -12.87 -12.37
N LEU A 198 18.00 -12.77 -11.40
CA LEU A 198 16.57 -12.91 -11.57
C LEU A 198 15.95 -11.51 -11.70
N TYR A 199 15.14 -11.35 -12.72
CA TYR A 199 14.46 -10.08 -13.01
C TYR A 199 12.96 -10.28 -12.88
N GLU A 200 12.33 -9.44 -12.08
CA GLU A 200 10.89 -9.50 -11.81
C GLU A 200 10.27 -8.13 -11.94
N SER A 201 9.02 -8.10 -12.31
CA SER A 201 8.22 -6.89 -12.24
C SER A 201 6.78 -7.18 -11.84
N ARG A 202 6.12 -6.17 -11.33
CA ARG A 202 4.72 -6.26 -10.89
C ARG A 202 3.96 -5.02 -11.33
N LEU A 203 2.75 -5.24 -11.83
CA LEU A 203 1.77 -4.19 -12.07
C LEU A 203 0.65 -4.33 -11.05
N GLY A 204 0.25 -3.24 -10.41
CA GLY A 204 -0.80 -3.23 -9.41
C GLY A 204 -1.83 -2.13 -9.67
N LEU A 205 -3.09 -2.46 -9.45
CA LEU A 205 -4.19 -1.51 -9.37
C LEU A 205 -4.88 -1.71 -8.03
N SER A 206 -5.06 -0.65 -7.27
CA SER A 206 -5.83 -0.72 -6.03
C SER A 206 -6.87 0.38 -5.96
N ALA A 207 -7.93 0.11 -5.22
CA ALA A 207 -8.96 1.09 -4.88
C ALA A 207 -9.37 0.90 -3.42
N ALA A 208 -9.59 2.01 -2.73
CA ALA A 208 -10.02 2.01 -1.34
C ALA A 208 -11.08 3.08 -1.10
N ALA A 209 -11.91 2.84 -0.10
CA ALA A 209 -12.84 3.84 0.40
C ALA A 209 -12.84 3.82 1.93
N ALA A 210 -12.93 5.00 2.55
CA ALA A 210 -12.97 5.15 4.01
C ALA A 210 -14.06 6.14 4.42
N VAL A 211 -14.85 5.75 5.41
CA VAL A 211 -15.93 6.56 5.96
C VAL A 211 -15.61 6.98 7.38
N ARG A 212 -15.84 8.25 7.69
CA ARG A 212 -15.65 8.80 9.04
C ARG A 212 -16.77 8.31 9.97
N VAL A 213 -16.38 7.53 10.98
CA VAL A 213 -17.28 7.00 12.01
C VAL A 213 -17.34 7.94 13.22
N SER A 214 -16.21 8.58 13.55
CA SER A 214 -16.12 9.59 14.60
C SER A 214 -15.15 10.71 14.22
N SER A 215 -14.94 11.68 15.09
CA SER A 215 -13.97 12.76 14.84
C SER A 215 -12.54 12.27 14.63
N LYS A 216 -12.20 11.06 15.10
CA LYS A 216 -10.87 10.50 15.09
C LYS A 216 -10.75 9.14 14.38
N LEU A 217 -11.88 8.52 14.02
CA LEU A 217 -11.93 7.16 13.50
C LEU A 217 -12.54 7.12 12.10
N PHE A 218 -11.82 6.49 11.18
CA PHE A 218 -12.35 6.07 9.88
C PHE A 218 -12.29 4.55 9.78
N LEU A 219 -13.32 3.98 9.20
CA LEU A 219 -13.38 2.58 8.80
C LEU A 219 -13.57 2.50 7.30
N GLY A 220 -12.92 1.54 6.68
CA GLY A 220 -12.95 1.40 5.24
C GLY A 220 -12.72 -0.02 4.77
N GLY A 221 -12.49 -0.11 3.48
CA GLY A 221 -12.09 -1.32 2.81
C GLY A 221 -11.30 -1.01 1.56
N GLU A 222 -10.52 -1.97 1.13
CA GLU A 222 -9.73 -1.87 -0.09
C GLU A 222 -9.77 -3.16 -0.91
N VAL A 223 -9.54 -3.00 -2.21
CA VAL A 223 -9.37 -4.07 -3.17
C VAL A 223 -8.08 -3.80 -3.94
N ARG A 224 -7.23 -4.83 -4.12
CA ARG A 224 -5.96 -4.71 -4.83
C ARG A 224 -5.81 -5.85 -5.83
N TYR A 225 -5.65 -5.51 -7.10
CA TYR A 225 -5.34 -6.46 -8.16
C TYR A 225 -3.86 -6.32 -8.53
N LEU A 226 -3.12 -7.42 -8.42
CA LEU A 226 -1.68 -7.47 -8.66
C LEU A 226 -1.38 -8.51 -9.72
N ARG A 227 -0.49 -8.19 -10.65
CA ARG A 227 0.04 -9.10 -11.67
C ARG A 227 1.55 -9.17 -11.56
N ALA A 228 2.08 -10.39 -11.51
CA ALA A 228 3.50 -10.68 -11.49
C ALA A 228 4.00 -11.07 -12.89
N TYR A 229 5.22 -10.68 -13.18
CA TYR A 229 5.88 -10.96 -14.45
C TYR A 229 7.35 -11.29 -14.23
N ASP A 230 7.88 -12.21 -15.04
CA ASP A 230 9.31 -12.38 -15.21
C ASP A 230 9.83 -11.25 -16.12
N GLY A 231 11.00 -10.71 -15.79
CA GLY A 231 11.61 -9.58 -16.49
C GLY A 231 11.16 -8.22 -15.98
N LEU A 232 12.02 -7.20 -16.18
CA LEU A 232 11.84 -5.85 -15.65
C LEU A 232 10.71 -5.07 -16.35
N ALA A 233 10.40 -5.37 -17.60
CA ALA A 233 9.46 -4.59 -18.42
C ALA A 233 8.13 -5.31 -18.65
N LEU A 234 7.60 -6.02 -17.64
CA LEU A 234 6.36 -6.80 -17.74
C LEU A 234 6.44 -7.83 -18.88
N ASN A 235 7.57 -8.52 -19.01
CA ASN A 235 7.88 -9.32 -20.20
C ASN A 235 7.01 -10.58 -20.31
N THR A 236 7.04 -11.45 -19.30
CA THR A 236 6.31 -12.71 -19.31
C THR A 236 5.39 -12.80 -18.10
N PHE A 237 4.11 -12.96 -18.32
CA PHE A 237 3.14 -13.12 -17.26
C PHE A 237 3.42 -14.39 -16.44
N SER A 238 3.54 -14.25 -15.12
CA SER A 238 3.82 -15.34 -14.18
C SER A 238 2.61 -15.67 -13.33
N GLY A 239 1.83 -14.66 -12.90
CA GLY A 239 0.66 -14.88 -12.08
C GLY A 239 -0.08 -13.60 -11.69
N GLU A 240 -1.24 -13.78 -11.06
CA GLU A 240 -2.08 -12.66 -10.63
C GLU A 240 -2.84 -12.99 -9.35
N ALA A 241 -3.17 -11.95 -8.59
CA ALA A 241 -3.95 -12.07 -7.37
C ALA A 241 -4.85 -10.86 -7.15
N LEU A 242 -6.06 -11.13 -6.68
CA LEU A 242 -7.00 -10.13 -6.19
C LEU A 242 -7.10 -10.25 -4.68
N PHE A 243 -6.74 -9.19 -3.98
CA PHE A 243 -6.87 -9.07 -2.53
C PHE A 243 -8.04 -8.15 -2.19
N ALA A 244 -8.70 -8.44 -1.07
CA ALA A 244 -9.70 -7.54 -0.51
C ALA A 244 -9.67 -7.62 1.02
N GLY A 245 -10.00 -6.51 1.68
CA GLY A 245 -10.07 -6.49 3.12
C GLY A 245 -10.42 -5.16 3.74
N PRO A 246 -10.67 -5.16 5.07
CA PRO A 246 -11.00 -3.97 5.83
C PRO A 246 -9.76 -3.10 6.08
N THR A 247 -10.02 -1.79 6.26
CA THR A 247 -9.03 -0.80 6.68
C THR A 247 -9.55 -0.01 7.88
N LEU A 248 -8.61 0.47 8.70
CA LEU A 248 -8.88 1.29 9.86
C LEU A 248 -7.87 2.44 9.91
N TYR A 249 -8.34 3.64 10.23
CA TYR A 249 -7.51 4.79 10.58
C TYR A 249 -8.00 5.38 11.89
N LEU A 250 -7.07 5.63 12.82
CA LEU A 250 -7.33 6.20 14.13
C LEU A 250 -6.36 7.34 14.41
N GLN A 251 -6.85 8.55 14.56
CA GLN A 251 -6.09 9.67 15.06
C GLN A 251 -5.95 9.57 16.59
N ILE A 252 -4.78 9.16 17.09
CA ILE A 252 -4.51 8.99 18.52
C ILE A 252 -4.38 10.34 19.19
N ALA A 253 -3.56 11.22 18.60
CA ALA A 253 -3.33 12.59 19.07
C ALA A 253 -3.21 13.54 17.86
N LYS A 254 -3.02 14.83 18.09
CA LYS A 254 -2.71 15.78 17.01
C LYS A 254 -1.36 15.39 16.39
N GLY A 255 -1.35 15.16 15.07
CA GLY A 255 -0.15 14.73 14.34
C GLY A 255 0.29 13.28 14.63
N VAL A 256 -0.51 12.47 15.34
CA VAL A 256 -0.19 11.06 15.63
C VAL A 256 -1.34 10.17 15.18
N VAL A 257 -1.08 9.27 14.26
CA VAL A 257 -2.07 8.37 13.68
C VAL A 257 -1.62 6.92 13.73
N LEU A 258 -2.60 6.03 13.80
CA LEU A 258 -2.48 4.60 13.61
C LEU A 258 -3.38 4.20 12.45
N SER A 259 -2.84 3.51 11.46
CA SER A 259 -3.64 2.85 10.44
C SER A 259 -3.36 1.35 10.39
N ALA A 260 -4.37 0.59 9.99
CA ALA A 260 -4.26 -0.85 9.87
C ALA A 260 -5.10 -1.36 8.70
N ALA A 261 -4.64 -2.44 8.08
CA ALA A 261 -5.36 -3.17 7.05
C ALA A 261 -5.11 -4.67 7.17
N TRP A 262 -6.09 -5.46 6.77
CA TRP A 262 -5.94 -6.89 6.64
C TRP A 262 -6.63 -7.36 5.36
N ASN A 263 -5.83 -7.89 4.45
CA ASN A 263 -6.29 -8.32 3.13
C ASN A 263 -6.12 -9.83 2.97
N VAL A 264 -7.10 -10.47 2.36
CA VAL A 264 -7.01 -11.87 1.93
C VAL A 264 -7.04 -11.95 0.41
N GLN A 265 -6.28 -12.90 -0.15
CA GLN A 265 -6.40 -13.22 -1.56
C GLN A 265 -7.73 -13.92 -1.80
N VAL A 266 -8.65 -13.26 -2.51
CA VAL A 266 -10.00 -13.76 -2.80
C VAL A 266 -10.05 -14.60 -4.07
N THR A 267 -9.19 -14.28 -5.04
CA THR A 267 -8.97 -15.07 -6.26
C THR A 267 -7.58 -14.76 -6.82
N GLY A 268 -7.10 -15.61 -7.70
CA GLY A 268 -5.82 -15.46 -8.40
C GLY A 268 -5.54 -16.65 -9.28
N SER A 269 -4.50 -16.57 -10.10
CA SER A 269 -4.03 -17.69 -10.91
C SER A 269 -2.54 -17.53 -11.23
N THR A 270 -1.83 -18.66 -11.28
CA THR A 270 -0.50 -18.71 -11.91
C THR A 270 -0.65 -18.77 -13.43
N ALA A 271 0.44 -18.65 -14.18
CA ALA A 271 0.44 -18.85 -15.63
C ALA A 271 -0.07 -20.24 -16.05
N SER A 272 0.02 -21.24 -15.14
CA SER A 272 -0.52 -22.59 -15.36
C SER A 272 -1.96 -22.76 -14.90
N GLY A 273 -2.62 -21.71 -14.41
CA GLY A 273 -3.99 -21.73 -13.90
C GLY A 273 -4.06 -21.83 -12.37
N GLY A 274 -5.27 -22.08 -11.87
CA GLY A 274 -5.55 -22.15 -10.42
C GLY A 274 -6.65 -21.16 -10.01
N SER A 275 -7.07 -21.23 -8.74
CA SER A 275 -8.04 -20.31 -8.15
C SER A 275 -7.40 -19.27 -7.23
N LEU A 276 -6.15 -19.51 -6.83
CA LEU A 276 -5.30 -18.63 -6.06
C LEU A 276 -3.87 -18.74 -6.59
N ASP A 277 -3.13 -17.64 -6.61
CA ASP A 277 -1.70 -17.65 -6.86
C ASP A 277 -0.94 -17.55 -5.54
N LEU A 278 -0.61 -18.70 -4.96
CA LEU A 278 0.18 -18.80 -3.73
C LEU A 278 1.67 -19.09 -4.01
N THR A 279 2.08 -19.01 -5.27
CA THR A 279 3.49 -19.06 -5.69
C THR A 279 4.11 -17.67 -5.61
N HIS A 280 3.51 -16.69 -6.30
CA HIS A 280 4.03 -15.33 -6.38
C HIS A 280 3.52 -14.45 -5.23
N PHE A 281 2.37 -14.80 -4.63
CA PHE A 281 1.72 -14.04 -3.57
C PHE A 281 1.46 -14.90 -2.33
N GLU A 282 1.01 -14.28 -1.26
CA GLU A 282 0.59 -14.91 -0.01
C GLU A 282 -0.93 -14.97 0.09
N ARG A 283 -1.44 -15.87 0.93
CA ARG A 283 -2.87 -15.99 1.22
C ARG A 283 -3.41 -14.76 1.92
N GLN A 284 -2.62 -14.17 2.81
CA GLN A 284 -3.01 -13.05 3.67
C GLN A 284 -1.89 -12.04 3.77
N GLN A 285 -2.26 -10.77 3.82
CA GLN A 285 -1.37 -9.65 4.07
C GLN A 285 -2.03 -8.72 5.08
N ALA A 286 -1.30 -8.36 6.13
CA ALA A 286 -1.74 -7.37 7.11
C ALA A 286 -0.70 -6.24 7.17
N LYS A 287 -1.17 -5.03 7.45
CA LYS A 287 -0.34 -3.83 7.61
C LYS A 287 -0.81 -3.10 8.85
N VAL A 288 0.15 -2.67 9.68
CA VAL A 288 -0.07 -1.71 10.75
C VAL A 288 0.95 -0.61 10.60
N ARG A 289 0.51 0.63 10.62
CA ARG A 289 1.34 1.81 10.44
C ARG A 289 1.09 2.78 11.60
N PHE A 290 2.16 3.22 12.23
CA PHE A 290 2.17 4.30 13.21
C PHE A 290 2.94 5.47 12.62
N ASN A 291 2.33 6.64 12.61
CA ASN A 291 2.89 7.84 12.05
C ASN A 291 2.85 8.99 13.06
N ALA A 292 3.91 9.80 13.11
CA ALA A 292 4.01 10.98 13.96
C ALA A 292 4.60 12.16 13.17
N ASN A 293 3.85 13.26 13.09
CA ASN A 293 4.24 14.52 12.46
C ASN A 293 4.72 15.52 13.52
N PHE A 294 5.81 16.25 13.24
CA PHE A 294 6.42 17.22 14.15
C PHE A 294 7.14 18.39 13.44
#